data_d47eec62ce4c2f1b40c280c834b6b885
#
_entry.id   d47eec62ce4c2f1b40c280c834b6b885
#
_cell.length_a   1.000
_cell.length_b   1.000
_cell.length_c   1.000
_cell.angle_alpha   90.00
_cell.angle_beta   90.00
_cell.angle_gamma   90.00
#
_symmetry.space_group_name_H-M   'P 1'
#
loop_
_entity.id
_entity.type
_entity.pdbx_description
1 polymer ?
#
loop_
_entity_poly.entity_id
_entity_poly.type
_entity_poly.pdbx_seq_one_letter_code
_entity_poly.pdbx_strand_id
1 'polypeptide(L)'
;MLRTIAILLTVAASTSAQVGQAFPNTNKYGRATIEYRHQGLGVVANYDYSQMNHSGPWLLIDTALGSADRFVLHRTNFKMVTPGGQSIPLASQQQGRDDMENINLLIQNAKIHRKNLDSYFAQRDRPEAFNFFSLPFVRSISDEAIVDNDRVAQGPLLFRSPSGSWSEGTYRLVLTNDKAKAELPITLQ
;
A
#
# COMPACT_ATOMS: atom_id res chain seq x y z
N MET A 1 14.90 -24.82 60.93
CA MET A 1 15.63 -24.98 59.63
C MET A 1 14.62 -24.85 58.53
N LEU A 2 14.50 -23.64 57.93
CA LEU A 2 13.60 -23.38 56.77
C LEU A 2 14.46 -23.52 55.53
N ARG A 3 14.08 -24.43 54.61
CA ARG A 3 14.66 -24.57 53.28
C ARG A 3 13.83 -23.77 52.29
N THR A 4 14.41 -22.69 51.76
CA THR A 4 13.85 -21.88 50.71
C THR A 4 14.14 -22.55 49.36
N ILE A 5 13.09 -22.96 48.65
CA ILE A 5 13.18 -23.50 47.27
C ILE A 5 13.02 -22.31 46.34
N ALA A 6 14.07 -21.96 45.60
CA ALA A 6 14.02 -20.99 44.52
C ALA A 6 13.56 -21.68 43.22
N ILE A 7 12.40 -21.29 42.72
CA ILE A 7 11.91 -21.74 41.42
C ILE A 7 12.44 -20.78 40.34
N LEU A 8 13.35 -21.27 39.49
CA LEU A 8 13.83 -20.55 38.30
C LEU A 8 12.76 -20.71 37.20
N LEU A 9 12.06 -19.64 36.90
CA LEU A 9 11.22 -19.57 35.68
C LEU A 9 12.11 -19.25 34.47
N THR A 10 12.38 -20.24 33.63
CA THR A 10 12.98 -20.05 32.30
C THR A 10 11.90 -19.58 31.32
N VAL A 11 11.93 -18.31 30.95
CA VAL A 11 11.12 -17.77 29.85
C VAL A 11 11.78 -18.19 28.54
N ALA A 12 11.22 -19.17 27.85
CA ALA A 12 11.62 -19.54 26.50
C ALA A 12 11.09 -18.44 25.53
N ALA A 13 11.99 -17.61 25.05
CA ALA A 13 11.69 -16.69 23.94
C ALA A 13 11.52 -17.51 22.67
N SER A 14 10.26 -17.69 22.24
CA SER A 14 9.93 -18.29 20.96
C SER A 14 10.30 -17.31 19.84
N THR A 15 11.47 -17.44 19.25
CA THR A 15 11.81 -16.80 17.98
C THR A 15 11.00 -17.50 16.89
N SER A 16 9.84 -16.96 16.56
CA SER A 16 9.12 -17.36 15.36
C SER A 16 9.92 -16.91 14.14
N ALA A 17 10.66 -17.83 13.54
CA ALA A 17 11.24 -17.63 12.22
C ALA A 17 10.10 -17.28 11.26
N GLN A 18 10.09 -16.06 10.74
CA GLN A 18 9.21 -15.67 9.65
C GLN A 18 9.62 -16.52 8.43
N VAL A 19 8.87 -17.58 8.18
CA VAL A 19 8.91 -18.29 6.89
C VAL A 19 8.59 -17.24 5.85
N GLY A 20 9.54 -16.98 4.93
CA GLY A 20 9.40 -15.96 3.90
C GLY A 20 8.08 -16.16 3.16
N GLN A 21 7.15 -15.22 3.35
CA GLN A 21 5.83 -15.29 2.74
C GLN A 21 6.01 -15.15 1.23
N ALA A 22 5.70 -16.22 0.48
CA ALA A 22 5.72 -16.17 -0.96
C ALA A 22 4.57 -15.29 -1.46
N PHE A 23 4.88 -14.34 -2.34
CA PHE A 23 3.90 -13.51 -3.05
C PHE A 23 3.82 -13.99 -4.50
N PRO A 24 2.94 -14.95 -4.80
CA PRO A 24 2.79 -15.47 -6.16
C PRO A 24 2.33 -14.36 -7.10
N ASN A 25 2.73 -14.45 -8.36
CA ASN A 25 2.34 -13.52 -9.41
C ASN A 25 2.88 -12.09 -9.23
N THR A 26 3.89 -11.89 -8.39
CA THR A 26 4.53 -10.59 -8.21
C THR A 26 5.94 -10.55 -8.78
N ASN A 27 6.30 -9.42 -9.39
CA ASN A 27 7.64 -9.11 -9.87
C ASN A 27 8.11 -7.80 -9.23
N LYS A 28 9.37 -7.76 -8.78
CA LYS A 28 9.98 -6.54 -8.24
C LYS A 28 10.83 -5.85 -9.31
N TYR A 29 10.63 -4.56 -9.49
CA TYR A 29 11.40 -3.72 -10.39
C TYR A 29 12.16 -2.64 -9.60
N GLY A 30 13.47 -2.71 -9.69
CA GLY A 30 14.33 -1.80 -8.93
C GLY A 30 14.14 -1.96 -7.42
N ARG A 31 14.18 -0.83 -6.71
CA ARG A 31 14.16 -0.84 -5.23
C ARG A 31 12.75 -0.97 -4.64
N ALA A 32 11.78 -0.26 -5.18
CA ALA A 32 10.50 -0.05 -4.54
C ALA A 32 9.30 -0.02 -5.51
N THR A 33 9.39 -0.74 -6.62
CA THR A 33 8.25 -0.94 -7.53
C THR A 33 7.92 -2.42 -7.58
N ILE A 34 6.67 -2.76 -7.31
CA ILE A 34 6.14 -4.12 -7.37
C ILE A 34 5.02 -4.16 -8.40
N GLU A 35 5.06 -5.16 -9.25
CA GLU A 35 3.99 -5.50 -10.17
C GLU A 35 3.35 -6.82 -9.74
N TYR A 36 2.04 -6.87 -9.77
CA TYR A 36 1.24 -8.09 -9.67
C TYR A 36 0.52 -8.32 -11.00
N ARG A 37 0.57 -9.56 -11.52
CA ARG A 37 -0.20 -9.96 -12.71
C ARG A 37 -0.80 -11.33 -12.52
N HIS A 38 -2.11 -11.40 -12.62
CA HIS A 38 -2.83 -12.67 -12.58
C HIS A 38 -4.23 -12.54 -13.18
N GLN A 39 -4.64 -13.51 -14.01
CA GLN A 39 -5.99 -13.63 -14.57
C GLN A 39 -6.53 -12.31 -15.18
N GLY A 40 -5.71 -11.63 -15.97
CA GLY A 40 -6.10 -10.37 -16.62
C GLY A 40 -6.03 -9.12 -15.73
N LEU A 41 -5.83 -9.26 -14.42
CA LEU A 41 -5.57 -8.15 -13.51
C LEU A 41 -4.09 -7.81 -13.47
N GLY A 42 -3.75 -6.54 -13.69
CA GLY A 42 -2.44 -5.97 -13.45
C GLY A 42 -2.52 -4.88 -12.38
N VAL A 43 -1.65 -4.93 -11.38
CA VAL A 43 -1.50 -3.89 -10.36
C VAL A 43 -0.03 -3.55 -10.23
N VAL A 44 0.31 -2.27 -10.31
CA VAL A 44 1.67 -1.79 -10.08
C VAL A 44 1.64 -0.81 -8.91
N ALA A 45 2.53 -1.00 -7.96
CA ALA A 45 2.70 -0.13 -6.80
C ALA A 45 4.13 0.39 -6.73
N ASN A 46 4.30 1.71 -6.63
CA ASN A 46 5.58 2.35 -6.35
C ASN A 46 5.54 3.02 -4.98
N TYR A 47 6.48 2.64 -4.13
CA TYR A 47 6.60 3.15 -2.75
C TYR A 47 8.01 3.69 -2.44
N ASP A 48 8.72 4.16 -3.47
CA ASP A 48 10.14 4.56 -3.38
C ASP A 48 10.37 5.67 -2.35
N TYR A 49 9.49 6.66 -2.30
CA TYR A 49 9.55 7.70 -1.27
C TYR A 49 9.33 7.12 0.13
N SER A 50 8.25 6.36 0.32
CA SER A 50 7.86 5.81 1.61
C SER A 50 8.82 4.75 2.14
N GLN A 51 9.54 4.06 1.26
CA GLN A 51 10.56 3.08 1.68
C GLN A 51 11.63 3.71 2.57
N MET A 52 12.00 4.95 2.30
CA MET A 52 13.04 5.68 3.02
C MET A 52 12.48 6.70 4.03
N ASN A 53 11.20 7.05 3.93
CA ASN A 53 10.57 8.11 4.70
C ASN A 53 9.31 7.59 5.38
N HIS A 54 9.48 6.62 6.29
CA HIS A 54 8.38 5.95 6.98
C HIS A 54 8.33 6.25 8.50
N SER A 55 9.17 7.14 9.00
CA SER A 55 9.16 7.57 10.40
C SER A 55 7.96 8.43 10.79
N GLY A 56 7.22 8.97 9.80
CA GLY A 56 6.00 9.74 10.01
C GLY A 56 4.74 8.88 10.01
N PRO A 57 3.57 9.51 10.27
CA PRO A 57 2.30 8.80 10.34
C PRO A 57 1.76 8.35 8.97
N TRP A 58 2.24 8.94 7.88
CA TRP A 58 1.68 8.73 6.56
C TRP A 58 2.56 7.85 5.67
N LEU A 59 1.95 6.86 5.03
CA LEU A 59 2.55 6.04 3.99
C LEU A 59 1.88 6.36 2.65
N LEU A 60 2.68 6.73 1.66
CA LEU A 60 2.23 7.01 0.29
C LEU A 60 2.66 5.87 -0.63
N ILE A 61 1.72 5.37 -1.42
CA ILE A 61 1.96 4.41 -2.48
C ILE A 61 1.31 4.93 -3.76
N ASP A 62 2.09 5.23 -4.78
CA ASP A 62 1.56 5.51 -6.11
C ASP A 62 1.17 4.18 -6.75
N THR A 63 -0.04 4.10 -7.30
CA THR A 63 -0.60 2.83 -7.79
C THR A 63 -1.20 3.01 -9.18
N ALA A 64 -1.04 1.99 -10.02
CA ALA A 64 -1.71 1.88 -11.30
C ALA A 64 -2.35 0.50 -11.45
N LEU A 65 -3.56 0.45 -12.02
CA LEU A 65 -4.35 -0.78 -12.20
C LEU A 65 -4.94 -0.85 -13.60
N GLY A 66 -4.89 -2.03 -14.19
CA GLY A 66 -5.58 -2.38 -15.41
C GLY A 66 -6.20 -3.77 -15.30
N SER A 67 -7.31 -4.01 -15.97
CA SER A 67 -7.98 -5.32 -15.93
C SER A 67 -8.58 -5.67 -17.28
N ALA A 68 -8.58 -6.96 -17.62
CA ALA A 68 -9.32 -7.47 -18.76
C ALA A 68 -10.84 -7.35 -18.58
N ASP A 69 -11.29 -7.48 -17.32
CA ASP A 69 -12.69 -7.36 -16.94
C ASP A 69 -12.98 -5.97 -16.34
N ARG A 70 -14.13 -5.41 -16.71
CA ARG A 70 -14.58 -4.14 -16.14
C ARG A 70 -15.11 -4.33 -14.72
N PHE A 71 -14.62 -3.49 -13.79
CA PHE A 71 -15.18 -3.38 -12.44
C PHE A 71 -15.05 -1.94 -11.90
N VAL A 72 -15.82 -1.67 -10.85
CA VAL A 72 -15.71 -0.43 -10.10
C VAL A 72 -14.74 -0.65 -8.94
N LEU A 73 -13.73 0.19 -8.86
CA LEU A 73 -12.75 0.21 -7.79
C LEU A 73 -13.21 1.22 -6.74
N HIS A 74 -13.50 0.74 -5.54
CA HIS A 74 -13.83 1.60 -4.40
C HIS A 74 -12.61 1.79 -3.51
N ARG A 75 -12.53 2.93 -2.80
CA ARG A 75 -11.48 3.17 -1.83
C ARG A 75 -11.41 2.07 -0.75
N THR A 76 -12.56 1.48 -0.38
CA THR A 76 -12.65 0.40 0.61
C THR A 76 -12.07 -0.93 0.14
N ASN A 77 -11.77 -1.07 -1.15
CA ASN A 77 -11.12 -2.26 -1.69
C ASN A 77 -9.64 -2.36 -1.29
N PHE A 78 -9.03 -1.27 -0.84
CA PHE A 78 -7.63 -1.25 -0.43
C PHE A 78 -7.46 -1.33 1.07
N LYS A 79 -6.48 -2.12 1.50
CA LYS A 79 -5.96 -2.14 2.86
C LYS A 79 -4.48 -2.47 2.88
N MET A 80 -3.81 -2.03 3.93
CA MET A 80 -2.45 -2.44 4.26
C MET A 80 -2.50 -3.45 5.39
N VAL A 81 -1.76 -4.55 5.27
CA VAL A 81 -1.59 -5.52 6.36
C VAL A 81 -0.17 -5.42 6.88
N THR A 82 -0.02 -5.17 8.18
CA THR A 82 1.29 -5.05 8.83
C THR A 82 2.01 -6.40 8.90
N PRO A 83 3.33 -6.42 9.16
CA PRO A 83 4.06 -7.68 9.42
C PRO A 83 3.45 -8.51 10.54
N GLY A 84 2.84 -7.88 11.54
CA GLY A 84 2.13 -8.52 12.64
C GLY A 84 0.70 -8.96 12.32
N GLY A 85 0.23 -8.79 11.06
CA GLY A 85 -1.10 -9.21 10.62
C GLY A 85 -2.24 -8.22 10.86
N GLN A 86 -1.97 -7.05 11.46
CA GLN A 86 -2.98 -6.01 11.64
C GLN A 86 -3.40 -5.42 10.30
N SER A 87 -4.70 -5.28 10.07
CA SER A 87 -5.26 -4.65 8.87
C SER A 87 -5.49 -3.16 9.10
N ILE A 88 -4.91 -2.32 8.25
CA ILE A 88 -5.03 -0.86 8.25
C ILE A 88 -5.79 -0.47 6.98
N PRO A 89 -6.99 0.11 7.08
CA PRO A 89 -7.73 0.58 5.92
C PRO A 89 -7.03 1.78 5.27
N LEU A 90 -7.41 2.08 4.04
CA LEU A 90 -7.05 3.34 3.40
C LEU A 90 -7.54 4.51 4.28
N ALA A 91 -6.74 5.55 4.43
CA ALA A 91 -7.07 6.67 5.29
C ALA A 91 -8.39 7.32 4.89
N SER A 92 -9.16 7.80 5.87
CA SER A 92 -10.42 8.49 5.61
C SER A 92 -10.19 9.92 5.09
N GLN A 93 -11.21 10.48 4.45
CA GLN A 93 -11.20 11.89 4.04
C GLN A 93 -11.01 12.84 5.25
N GLN A 94 -11.59 12.47 6.40
CA GLN A 94 -11.44 13.28 7.62
C GLN A 94 -10.00 13.27 8.12
N GLN A 95 -9.37 12.08 8.20
CA GLN A 95 -7.95 11.99 8.56
C GLN A 95 -7.05 12.80 7.63
N GLY A 96 -7.37 12.81 6.31
CA GLY A 96 -6.65 13.62 5.34
C GLY A 96 -6.83 15.12 5.55
N ARG A 97 -8.04 15.56 5.87
CA ARG A 97 -8.30 17.00 6.17
C ARG A 97 -7.63 17.46 7.46
N ASP A 98 -7.67 16.62 8.49
CA ASP A 98 -7.11 16.96 9.82
C ASP A 98 -5.59 17.10 9.79
N ASP A 99 -4.92 16.50 8.80
CA ASP A 99 -3.46 16.51 8.68
C ASP A 99 -2.97 16.96 7.27
N MET A 100 -3.75 17.85 6.65
CA MET A 100 -3.54 18.31 5.27
C MET A 100 -2.15 18.92 5.05
N GLU A 101 -1.59 19.61 6.02
CA GLU A 101 -0.26 20.23 5.93
C GLU A 101 0.83 19.16 5.74
N ASN A 102 0.83 18.14 6.59
CA ASN A 102 1.77 17.03 6.50
C ASN A 102 1.59 16.21 5.21
N ILE A 103 0.35 16.01 4.75
CA ILE A 103 0.08 15.34 3.49
C ILE A 103 0.59 16.17 2.30
N ASN A 104 0.40 17.49 2.33
CA ASN A 104 0.90 18.38 1.28
C ASN A 104 2.42 18.32 1.20
N LEU A 105 3.10 18.35 2.32
CA LEU A 105 4.56 18.22 2.40
C LEU A 105 5.02 16.85 1.88
N LEU A 106 4.36 15.78 2.30
CA LEU A 106 4.60 14.42 1.83
C LEU A 106 4.52 14.33 0.30
N ILE A 107 3.41 14.83 -0.29
CA ILE A 107 3.18 14.79 -1.74
C ILE A 107 4.22 15.63 -2.49
N GLN A 108 4.61 16.79 -1.96
CA GLN A 108 5.65 17.62 -2.58
C GLN A 108 6.99 16.93 -2.58
N ASN A 109 7.40 16.34 -1.46
CA ASN A 109 8.67 15.63 -1.33
C ASN A 109 8.69 14.35 -2.17
N ALA A 110 7.56 13.65 -2.30
CA ALA A 110 7.46 12.44 -3.09
C ALA A 110 7.52 12.68 -4.60
N LYS A 111 7.34 13.91 -5.10
CA LYS A 111 7.30 14.20 -6.55
C LYS A 111 8.51 13.69 -7.32
N ILE A 112 9.70 13.81 -6.75
CA ILE A 112 10.95 13.36 -7.37
C ILE A 112 11.11 11.84 -7.42
N HIS A 113 10.32 11.12 -6.63
CA HIS A 113 10.31 9.66 -6.55
C HIS A 113 9.19 9.03 -7.39
N ARG A 114 8.31 9.85 -7.97
CA ARG A 114 7.23 9.34 -8.81
C ARG A 114 7.75 8.76 -10.10
N LYS A 115 7.15 7.65 -10.49
CA LYS A 115 7.43 6.96 -11.74
C LYS A 115 6.21 6.99 -12.64
N ASN A 116 6.45 6.95 -13.94
CA ASN A 116 5.36 6.70 -14.88
C ASN A 116 4.96 5.22 -14.81
N LEU A 117 3.87 4.93 -14.12
CA LEU A 117 3.38 3.57 -13.93
C LEU A 117 2.59 3.04 -15.15
N ASP A 118 2.19 3.89 -16.10
CA ASP A 118 1.53 3.49 -17.33
C ASP A 118 2.42 2.58 -18.17
N SER A 119 3.75 2.80 -18.13
CA SER A 119 4.71 2.04 -18.91
C SER A 119 4.74 0.53 -18.57
N TYR A 120 4.16 0.14 -17.45
CA TYR A 120 4.01 -1.28 -17.07
C TYR A 120 2.81 -1.94 -17.74
N PHE A 121 1.91 -1.17 -18.36
CA PHE A 121 0.77 -1.67 -19.11
C PHE A 121 1.05 -1.55 -20.60
N ALA A 122 0.57 -2.52 -21.40
CA ALA A 122 0.60 -2.37 -22.85
C ALA A 122 -0.10 -1.07 -23.21
N GLN A 123 0.41 -0.33 -24.23
CA GLN A 123 -0.11 0.97 -24.67
C GLN A 123 -1.62 0.89 -24.86
N ARG A 124 -2.33 1.12 -23.79
CA ARG A 124 -3.79 1.19 -23.70
C ARG A 124 -4.12 2.59 -23.26
N ASP A 125 -4.66 3.12 -23.97
CA ASP A 125 -5.28 4.28 -24.47
C ASP A 125 -5.61 5.43 -23.54
N ARG A 126 -5.88 5.30 -22.26
CA ARG A 126 -6.26 6.43 -21.41
C ARG A 126 -5.91 6.20 -19.95
N PRO A 127 -4.87 6.86 -19.43
CA PRO A 127 -4.70 6.93 -17.98
C PRO A 127 -5.92 7.66 -17.37
N GLU A 128 -6.61 7.01 -16.46
CA GLU A 128 -7.69 7.60 -15.68
C GLU A 128 -7.23 7.79 -14.24
N ALA A 129 -7.15 9.04 -13.81
CA ALA A 129 -6.75 9.35 -12.45
C ALA A 129 -7.89 9.03 -11.49
N PHE A 130 -7.62 8.21 -10.47
CA PHE A 130 -8.51 8.12 -9.32
C PHE A 130 -7.99 9.01 -8.17
N ASN A 131 -8.92 9.70 -7.53
CA ASN A 131 -8.61 10.68 -6.49
C ASN A 131 -9.43 10.38 -5.25
N PHE A 132 -8.96 9.43 -4.44
CA PHE A 132 -9.61 9.08 -3.17
C PHE A 132 -9.40 10.10 -2.06
N PHE A 133 -8.56 11.11 -2.30
CA PHE A 133 -8.20 12.12 -1.32
C PHE A 133 -8.28 13.52 -1.88
N SER A 134 -8.63 14.49 -1.01
CA SER A 134 -8.47 15.91 -1.32
C SER A 134 -7.00 16.28 -1.24
N LEU A 135 -6.31 16.23 -2.36
CA LEU A 135 -4.90 16.58 -2.46
C LEU A 135 -4.76 17.97 -3.11
N PRO A 136 -3.63 18.66 -2.94
CA PRO A 136 -3.34 19.88 -3.66
C PRO A 136 -3.47 19.64 -5.17
N PHE A 137 -4.17 20.56 -5.83
CA PHE A 137 -4.42 20.52 -7.29
C PHE A 137 -5.39 19.43 -7.79
N VAL A 138 -5.99 18.64 -6.90
CA VAL A 138 -7.08 17.72 -7.24
C VAL A 138 -8.40 18.49 -7.29
N ARG A 139 -9.03 18.54 -8.46
CA ARG A 139 -10.29 19.30 -8.66
C ARG A 139 -11.52 18.55 -8.19
N SER A 140 -11.47 17.24 -8.20
CA SER A 140 -12.60 16.40 -7.78
C SER A 140 -12.10 15.19 -7.01
N ILE A 141 -12.83 14.83 -5.97
CA ILE A 141 -12.63 13.61 -5.19
C ILE A 141 -13.70 12.63 -5.64
N SER A 142 -13.32 11.38 -5.82
CA SER A 142 -14.26 10.30 -6.06
C SER A 142 -13.89 9.13 -5.16
N ASP A 143 -14.88 8.50 -4.54
CA ASP A 143 -14.66 7.26 -3.80
C ASP A 143 -14.63 6.02 -4.72
N GLU A 144 -14.82 6.25 -6.03
CA GLU A 144 -14.88 5.21 -7.06
C GLU A 144 -14.00 5.56 -8.26
N ALA A 145 -13.48 4.52 -8.92
CA ALA A 145 -12.82 4.59 -10.22
C ALA A 145 -13.22 3.39 -11.07
N ILE A 146 -13.21 3.55 -12.38
CA ILE A 146 -13.46 2.43 -13.30
C ILE A 146 -12.13 1.82 -13.71
N VAL A 147 -12.03 0.51 -13.60
CA VAL A 147 -10.91 -0.28 -14.12
C VAL A 147 -11.47 -1.19 -15.22
N ASP A 148 -10.88 -1.18 -16.39
CA ASP A 148 -11.28 -2.00 -17.52
C ASP A 148 -10.11 -2.28 -18.46
N ASN A 149 -10.41 -2.81 -19.64
CA ASN A 149 -9.45 -3.17 -20.66
C ASN A 149 -8.87 -1.96 -21.43
N ASP A 150 -9.54 -0.82 -21.39
CA ASP A 150 -9.22 0.37 -22.19
C ASP A 150 -8.54 1.46 -21.36
N ARG A 151 -8.50 1.30 -20.02
CA ARG A 151 -8.04 2.30 -19.08
C ARG A 151 -7.08 1.74 -18.06
N VAL A 152 -6.07 2.53 -17.75
CA VAL A 152 -5.20 2.32 -16.60
C VAL A 152 -5.60 3.30 -15.51
N ALA A 153 -6.27 2.82 -14.47
CA ALA A 153 -6.63 3.65 -13.33
C ALA A 153 -5.38 3.93 -12.48
N GLN A 154 -5.08 5.21 -12.23
CA GLN A 154 -3.89 5.61 -11.49
C GLN A 154 -4.21 6.58 -10.38
N GLY A 155 -3.54 6.42 -9.24
CA GLY A 155 -3.67 7.36 -8.14
C GLY A 155 -2.84 7.00 -6.92
N PRO A 156 -2.69 7.97 -6.01
CA PRO A 156 -2.02 7.76 -4.75
C PRO A 156 -2.94 7.05 -3.76
N LEU A 157 -2.38 6.10 -3.04
CA LEU A 157 -2.96 5.49 -1.85
C LEU A 157 -2.26 6.05 -0.61
N LEU A 158 -3.02 6.55 0.34
CA LEU A 158 -2.53 7.07 1.61
C LEU A 158 -3.03 6.21 2.76
N PHE A 159 -2.09 5.73 3.56
CA PHE A 159 -2.39 4.98 4.79
C PHE A 159 -1.87 5.75 5.98
N ARG A 160 -2.64 5.78 7.06
CA ARG A 160 -2.23 6.41 8.31
C ARG A 160 -1.91 5.35 9.35
N SER A 161 -0.68 5.40 9.89
CA SER A 161 -0.27 4.50 10.96
C SER A 161 -1.08 4.73 12.23
N PRO A 162 -1.60 3.68 12.86
CA PRO A 162 -2.27 3.81 14.17
C PRO A 162 -1.31 4.20 15.29
N SER A 163 -0.02 3.87 15.17
CA SER A 163 1.03 4.15 16.15
C SER A 163 1.75 5.48 15.93
N GLY A 164 1.43 6.21 14.86
CA GLY A 164 2.07 7.48 14.52
C GLY A 164 3.35 7.35 13.68
N SER A 165 3.84 6.15 13.45
CA SER A 165 4.98 5.84 12.55
C SER A 165 4.84 4.45 11.95
N TRP A 166 5.62 4.15 10.91
CA TRP A 166 5.69 2.83 10.29
C TRP A 166 7.02 2.20 10.65
N SER A 167 7.00 0.95 11.07
CA SER A 167 8.21 0.19 11.39
C SER A 167 8.81 -0.43 10.13
N GLU A 168 10.10 -0.75 10.17
CA GLU A 168 10.74 -1.57 9.17
C GLU A 168 10.05 -2.95 9.07
N GLY A 169 10.03 -3.52 7.86
CA GLY A 169 9.44 -4.82 7.62
C GLY A 169 8.67 -4.92 6.32
N THR A 170 8.13 -6.11 6.04
CA THR A 170 7.33 -6.37 4.85
C THR A 170 5.85 -6.32 5.18
N TYR A 171 5.19 -5.31 4.67
CA TYR A 171 3.74 -5.11 4.68
C TYR A 171 3.12 -5.75 3.45
N ARG A 172 1.80 -5.90 3.44
CA ARG A 172 1.05 -6.35 2.27
C ARG A 172 0.03 -5.30 1.87
N LEU A 173 0.18 -4.73 0.69
CA LEU A 173 -0.89 -3.97 0.06
C LEU A 173 -1.88 -4.99 -0.51
N VAL A 174 -3.11 -4.94 -0.05
CA VAL A 174 -4.18 -5.85 -0.47
C VAL A 174 -5.24 -5.07 -1.20
N LEU A 175 -5.54 -5.49 -2.41
CA LEU A 175 -6.71 -5.10 -3.18
C LEU A 175 -7.69 -6.28 -3.16
N THR A 176 -8.94 -6.03 -2.81
CA THR A 176 -10.00 -7.06 -2.85
C THR A 176 -11.34 -6.45 -3.23
N ASN A 177 -11.96 -6.98 -4.28
CA ASN A 177 -13.37 -6.80 -4.60
C ASN A 177 -13.95 -8.12 -5.13
N ASP A 178 -15.20 -8.10 -5.59
CA ASP A 178 -15.92 -9.30 -6.06
C ASP A 178 -15.28 -9.96 -7.29
N LYS A 179 -14.49 -9.21 -8.07
CA LYS A 179 -13.90 -9.67 -9.34
C LYS A 179 -12.38 -9.73 -9.33
N ALA A 180 -11.74 -9.09 -8.34
CA ALA A 180 -10.30 -8.93 -8.35
C ALA A 180 -9.70 -9.09 -6.96
N LYS A 181 -8.60 -9.84 -6.87
CA LYS A 181 -7.79 -9.96 -5.67
C LYS A 181 -6.32 -9.85 -6.04
N ALA A 182 -5.59 -8.97 -5.36
CA ALA A 182 -4.14 -8.85 -5.48
C ALA A 182 -3.51 -8.60 -4.12
N GLU A 183 -2.32 -9.17 -3.90
CA GLU A 183 -1.50 -8.92 -2.71
C GLU A 183 -0.06 -8.59 -3.16
N LEU A 184 0.43 -7.42 -2.78
CA LEU A 184 1.75 -6.92 -3.16
C LEU A 184 2.60 -6.69 -1.90
N PRO A 185 3.86 -7.19 -1.86
CA PRO A 185 4.77 -6.91 -0.75
C PRO A 185 5.29 -5.47 -0.82
N ILE A 186 5.17 -4.74 0.28
CA ILE A 186 5.69 -3.39 0.47
C ILE A 186 6.74 -3.47 1.58
N THR A 187 8.01 -3.35 1.23
CA THR A 187 9.12 -3.49 2.19
C THR A 187 9.67 -2.13 2.58
N LEU A 188 9.54 -1.76 3.85
CA LEU A 188 10.11 -0.56 4.46
C LEU A 188 11.45 -0.93 5.11
N GLN A 189 12.51 -0.11 4.87
CA GLN A 189 13.91 -0.35 5.31
C GLN A 189 14.52 0.96 5.78
#